data_abd9f4c2a66db4ca66286fd8b89cf3da
#
_entry.id   abd9f4c2a66db4ca66286fd8b89cf3da
#
_cell.length_a   1.000
_cell.length_b   1.000
_cell.length_c   1.000
_cell.angle_alpha   90.00
_cell.angle_beta   90.00
_cell.angle_gamma   90.00
#
_symmetry.space_group_name_H-M   'P 1'
#
loop_
_entity.id
_entity.type
_entity.pdbx_description
1 polymer ?
#
loop_
_entity_poly.entity_id
_entity_poly.type
_entity_poly.pdbx_seq_one_letter_code
_entity_poly.pdbx_strand_id
1 'polypeptide(L)'
;MSSSTSSDASTPEQTGFDSRAIQAKWQARWAESDPFKAGGDEDTRPRKYVLGMFPYPSGDLHMGHAENYAYVDAVARFWRHRGYNVLNPIGWDSFGLPAENAAIKGGAGSDPREWTYNNIDQHKVSFRAFGSSYDWSRVLHTSDPEYYRWNQWLFQRLFER
;
A
#
# COMPACT_ATOMS: atom_id res chain seq x y z
N MET A 1 32.11 49.37 -23.81
CA MET A 1 32.44 48.00 -24.19
C MET A 1 32.49 47.18 -22.92
N SER A 2 31.39 46.51 -22.61
CA SER A 2 31.27 45.66 -21.41
C SER A 2 31.07 44.24 -21.93
N SER A 3 32.06 43.39 -21.75
CA SER A 3 32.00 41.97 -22.09
C SER A 3 31.31 41.20 -20.95
N SER A 4 30.13 40.69 -21.22
CA SER A 4 29.46 39.74 -20.35
C SER A 4 30.00 38.34 -20.59
N THR A 5 30.79 37.83 -19.65
CA THR A 5 31.15 36.42 -19.59
C THR A 5 30.00 35.63 -18.99
N SER A 6 29.29 34.89 -19.83
CA SER A 6 28.34 33.85 -19.39
C SER A 6 29.15 32.68 -18.82
N SER A 7 29.09 32.47 -17.51
CA SER A 7 29.57 31.24 -16.87
C SER A 7 28.60 30.12 -17.15
N ASP A 8 28.99 29.25 -18.06
CA ASP A 8 28.34 27.96 -18.29
C ASP A 8 28.59 27.08 -17.05
N ALA A 9 27.63 27.05 -16.14
CA ALA A 9 27.68 26.17 -14.97
C ALA A 9 27.27 24.76 -15.44
N SER A 10 28.24 23.99 -15.93
CA SER A 10 28.09 22.57 -16.19
C SER A 10 27.70 21.88 -14.88
N THR A 11 26.49 21.38 -14.82
CA THR A 11 26.03 20.52 -13.74
C THR A 11 27.00 19.34 -13.60
N PRO A 12 27.57 19.08 -12.41
CA PRO A 12 28.53 17.99 -12.24
C PRO A 12 27.87 16.67 -12.61
N GLU A 13 28.48 15.94 -13.52
CA GLU A 13 28.07 14.58 -13.90
C GLU A 13 28.08 13.72 -12.64
N GLN A 14 26.91 13.20 -12.26
CA GLN A 14 26.75 12.36 -11.06
C GLN A 14 27.47 11.01 -11.32
N THR A 15 28.75 10.93 -10.99
CA THR A 15 29.56 9.70 -11.08
C THR A 15 29.38 8.78 -9.88
N GLY A 16 28.14 8.61 -9.39
CA GLY A 16 27.84 7.83 -8.20
C GLY A 16 26.63 6.94 -8.36
N PHE A 17 26.39 6.09 -7.35
CA PHE A 17 25.22 5.24 -7.26
C PHE A 17 23.93 6.09 -7.14
N ASP A 18 23.08 6.09 -8.18
CA ASP A 18 21.80 6.77 -8.19
C ASP A 18 20.70 5.83 -7.67
N SER A 19 20.47 5.88 -6.36
CA SER A 19 19.43 5.06 -5.71
C SER A 19 18.02 5.39 -6.21
N ARG A 20 17.73 6.66 -6.56
CA ARG A 20 16.39 7.07 -7.01
C ARG A 20 16.08 6.51 -8.40
N ALA A 21 17.03 6.57 -9.32
CA ALA A 21 16.87 5.99 -10.66
C ALA A 21 16.68 4.47 -10.59
N ILE A 22 17.43 3.80 -9.71
CA ILE A 22 17.31 2.35 -9.51
C ILE A 22 15.94 1.98 -8.90
N GLN A 23 15.49 2.71 -7.90
CA GLN A 23 14.16 2.51 -7.29
C GLN A 23 13.06 2.69 -8.33
N ALA A 24 13.06 3.79 -9.08
CA ALA A 24 12.07 4.05 -10.12
C ALA A 24 12.04 2.94 -11.18
N LYS A 25 13.21 2.48 -11.63
CA LYS A 25 13.34 1.35 -12.56
C LYS A 25 12.68 0.08 -12.04
N TRP A 26 12.97 -0.31 -10.80
CA TRP A 26 12.45 -1.56 -10.24
C TRP A 26 10.97 -1.47 -9.90
N GLN A 27 10.49 -0.34 -9.42
CA GLN A 27 9.06 -0.11 -9.18
C GLN A 27 8.25 -0.22 -10.48
N ALA A 28 8.73 0.39 -11.57
CA ALA A 28 8.10 0.26 -12.88
C ALA A 28 8.05 -1.21 -13.35
N ARG A 29 9.17 -1.93 -13.20
CA ARG A 29 9.24 -3.34 -13.58
C ARG A 29 8.33 -4.24 -12.73
N TRP A 30 8.21 -3.98 -11.44
CA TRP A 30 7.28 -4.71 -10.57
C TRP A 30 5.82 -4.39 -10.88
N ALA A 31 5.51 -3.16 -11.24
CA ALA A 31 4.16 -2.79 -11.66
C ALA A 31 3.72 -3.50 -12.96
N GLU A 32 4.67 -3.76 -13.88
CA GLU A 32 4.43 -4.47 -15.12
C GLU A 32 4.33 -5.99 -14.92
N SER A 33 5.25 -6.58 -14.15
CA SER A 33 5.37 -8.04 -14.00
C SER A 33 4.55 -8.64 -12.88
N ASP A 34 4.03 -7.82 -11.96
CA ASP A 34 3.26 -8.18 -10.76
C ASP A 34 3.83 -9.42 -10.00
N PRO A 35 5.12 -9.38 -9.60
CA PRO A 35 5.83 -10.56 -9.09
C PRO A 35 5.34 -11.02 -7.72
N PHE A 36 4.47 -10.23 -7.08
CA PHE A 36 3.96 -10.49 -5.73
C PHE A 36 2.54 -11.06 -5.73
N LYS A 37 1.93 -11.19 -6.90
CA LYS A 37 0.61 -11.80 -7.06
C LYS A 37 0.64 -13.26 -6.63
N ALA A 38 -0.31 -13.65 -5.78
CA ALA A 38 -0.48 -15.05 -5.39
C ALA A 38 -1.04 -15.85 -6.56
N GLY A 39 -0.47 -17.03 -6.80
CA GLY A 39 -0.97 -17.98 -7.82
C GLY A 39 -2.35 -18.52 -7.44
N GLY A 40 -3.13 -18.88 -8.47
CA GLY A 40 -4.45 -19.49 -8.34
C GLY A 40 -4.40 -20.97 -7.97
N ASP A 41 -5.47 -21.69 -8.34
CA ASP A 41 -5.61 -23.11 -7.99
C ASP A 41 -4.66 -24.02 -8.78
N GLU A 42 -4.18 -23.57 -9.91
CA GLU A 42 -3.17 -24.24 -10.74
C GLU A 42 -1.75 -24.18 -10.14
N ASP A 43 -1.49 -23.32 -9.18
CA ASP A 43 -0.19 -23.20 -8.54
C ASP A 43 0.00 -24.29 -7.47
N THR A 44 0.86 -25.25 -7.76
CA THR A 44 1.12 -26.42 -6.93
C THR A 44 2.09 -26.18 -5.78
N ARG A 45 2.69 -24.98 -5.69
CA ARG A 45 3.57 -24.62 -4.58
C ARG A 45 2.80 -24.63 -3.24
N PRO A 46 3.46 -24.97 -2.12
CA PRO A 46 2.81 -24.90 -0.82
C PRO A 46 2.34 -23.47 -0.55
N ARG A 47 1.11 -23.34 -0.07
CA ARG A 47 0.47 -22.04 0.17
C ARG A 47 0.88 -21.45 1.53
N LYS A 48 1.10 -20.14 1.57
CA LYS A 48 1.35 -19.38 2.79
C LYS A 48 0.53 -18.10 2.77
N TYR A 49 -0.21 -17.88 3.84
CA TYR A 49 -0.91 -16.63 4.09
C TYR A 49 -0.10 -15.80 5.09
N VAL A 50 0.29 -14.59 4.69
CA VAL A 50 0.97 -13.62 5.54
C VAL A 50 0.06 -12.43 5.70
N LEU A 51 -0.43 -12.23 6.92
CA LEU A 51 -1.39 -11.19 7.24
C LEU A 51 -0.74 -10.16 8.17
N GLY A 52 -0.74 -8.90 7.74
CA GLY A 52 -0.49 -7.75 8.59
C GLY A 52 -1.78 -7.02 8.93
N MET A 53 -1.78 -6.30 10.04
CA MET A 53 -2.88 -5.42 10.37
C MET A 53 -2.94 -4.27 9.37
N PHE A 54 -4.09 -3.99 8.79
CA PHE A 54 -4.26 -2.92 7.82
C PHE A 54 -4.44 -1.55 8.51
N PRO A 55 -4.00 -0.43 7.87
CA PRO A 55 -4.06 0.90 8.49
C PRO A 55 -5.45 1.52 8.43
N TYR A 56 -5.69 2.49 9.33
CA TYR A 56 -6.78 3.43 9.17
C TYR A 56 -6.42 4.49 8.10
N PRO A 57 -7.32 4.85 7.20
CA PRO A 57 -7.09 5.91 6.22
C PRO A 57 -7.45 7.31 6.76
N SER A 58 -7.07 7.60 8.00
CA SER A 58 -7.41 8.85 8.70
C SER A 58 -6.34 9.95 8.56
N GLY A 59 -5.23 9.67 7.90
CA GLY A 59 -4.12 10.58 7.64
C GLY A 59 -2.96 9.83 7.01
N ASP A 60 -1.82 10.50 6.81
CA ASP A 60 -0.64 9.92 6.17
C ASP A 60 0.01 8.79 6.98
N LEU A 61 0.71 7.91 6.26
CA LEU A 61 1.55 6.91 6.89
C LEU A 61 2.76 7.56 7.57
N HIS A 62 3.16 7.05 8.72
CA HIS A 62 4.32 7.50 9.48
C HIS A 62 5.31 6.36 9.74
N MET A 63 6.46 6.67 10.34
CA MET A 63 7.53 5.69 10.57
C MET A 63 7.10 4.46 11.38
N GLY A 64 6.14 4.59 12.30
CA GLY A 64 5.58 3.44 13.02
C GLY A 64 4.82 2.48 12.10
N HIS A 65 4.13 3.00 11.08
CA HIS A 65 3.55 2.17 10.03
C HIS A 65 4.65 1.46 9.20
N ALA A 66 5.70 2.20 8.82
CA ALA A 66 6.81 1.64 8.04
C ALA A 66 7.49 0.49 8.78
N GLU A 67 7.74 0.62 10.09
CA GLU A 67 8.31 -0.44 10.93
C GLU A 67 7.43 -1.70 10.90
N ASN A 68 6.13 -1.57 11.21
CA ASN A 68 5.21 -2.70 11.25
C ASN A 68 5.12 -3.42 9.91
N TYR A 69 4.97 -2.66 8.82
CA TYR A 69 4.84 -3.25 7.48
C TYR A 69 6.16 -3.81 6.94
N ALA A 70 7.31 -3.29 7.38
CA ALA A 70 8.60 -3.88 7.04
C ALA A 70 8.75 -5.30 7.59
N TYR A 71 8.31 -5.56 8.81
CA TYR A 71 8.33 -6.91 9.38
C TYR A 71 7.43 -7.88 8.60
N VAL A 72 6.21 -7.46 8.29
CA VAL A 72 5.28 -8.28 7.48
C VAL A 72 5.86 -8.57 6.10
N ASP A 73 6.42 -7.56 5.45
CA ASP A 73 7.04 -7.68 4.12
C ASP A 73 8.25 -8.61 4.14
N ALA A 74 9.10 -8.51 5.16
CA ALA A 74 10.24 -9.40 5.32
C ALA A 74 9.80 -10.87 5.44
N VAL A 75 8.76 -11.15 6.21
CA VAL A 75 8.20 -12.50 6.35
C VAL A 75 7.61 -13.00 5.02
N ALA A 76 6.88 -12.14 4.30
CA ALA A 76 6.30 -12.50 3.00
C ALA A 76 7.39 -12.82 1.98
N ARG A 77 8.43 -11.99 1.90
CA ARG A 77 9.60 -12.23 1.03
C ARG A 77 10.35 -13.50 1.41
N PHE A 78 10.59 -13.72 2.70
CA PHE A 78 11.23 -14.94 3.17
C PHE A 78 10.53 -16.20 2.66
N TRP A 79 9.21 -16.29 2.80
CA TRP A 79 8.46 -17.45 2.33
C TRP A 79 8.44 -17.58 0.81
N ARG A 80 8.38 -16.47 0.05
CA ARG A 80 8.53 -16.51 -1.41
C ARG A 80 9.88 -17.07 -1.83
N HIS A 81 10.96 -16.62 -1.17
CA HIS A 81 12.31 -17.15 -1.42
C HIS A 81 12.47 -18.62 -1.05
N ARG A 82 11.61 -19.13 -0.19
CA ARG A 82 11.54 -20.57 0.15
C ARG A 82 10.66 -21.37 -0.81
N GLY A 83 10.18 -20.78 -1.88
CA GLY A 83 9.39 -21.46 -2.92
C GLY A 83 7.90 -21.60 -2.61
N TYR A 84 7.36 -20.83 -1.66
CA TYR A 84 5.92 -20.83 -1.36
C TYR A 84 5.14 -19.91 -2.29
N ASN A 85 3.90 -20.29 -2.57
CA ASN A 85 2.88 -19.39 -3.11
C ASN A 85 2.33 -18.56 -1.94
N VAL A 86 2.73 -17.28 -1.89
CA VAL A 86 2.45 -16.41 -0.74
C VAL A 86 1.34 -15.41 -1.07
N LEU A 87 0.24 -15.49 -0.35
CA LEU A 87 -0.77 -14.44 -0.30
C LEU A 87 -0.39 -13.44 0.80
N ASN A 88 -0.03 -12.23 0.41
CA ASN A 88 0.21 -11.08 1.29
C ASN A 88 -0.70 -9.92 0.85
N PRO A 89 -1.96 -9.90 1.30
CA PRO A 89 -2.92 -8.86 0.92
C PRO A 89 -2.69 -7.58 1.70
N ILE A 90 -3.26 -6.49 1.21
CA ILE A 90 -3.37 -5.22 1.93
C ILE A 90 -4.81 -4.72 1.88
N GLY A 91 -5.19 -3.93 2.86
CA GLY A 91 -6.48 -3.27 2.89
C GLY A 91 -6.43 -2.02 3.76
N TRP A 92 -7.60 -1.44 3.97
CA TRP A 92 -7.78 -0.29 4.86
C TRP A 92 -8.99 -0.48 5.75
N ASP A 93 -8.80 -0.19 7.04
CA ASP A 93 -9.90 -0.11 7.99
C ASP A 93 -10.60 1.23 7.84
N SER A 94 -11.41 1.31 6.80
CA SER A 94 -12.05 2.53 6.32
C SER A 94 -13.48 2.72 6.85
N PHE A 95 -14.02 1.74 7.57
CA PHE A 95 -15.38 1.81 8.13
C PHE A 95 -15.34 2.30 9.57
N GLY A 96 -16.15 3.34 9.88
CA GLY A 96 -16.40 3.77 11.24
C GLY A 96 -15.85 5.15 11.61
N LEU A 97 -15.98 5.49 12.88
CA LEU A 97 -15.72 6.82 13.44
C LEU A 97 -14.32 7.41 13.19
N PRO A 98 -13.22 6.65 13.17
CA PRO A 98 -11.90 7.24 12.94
C PRO A 98 -11.78 7.93 11.58
N ALA A 99 -12.25 7.28 10.52
CA ALA A 99 -12.24 7.85 9.17
C ALA A 99 -13.24 9.01 9.04
N GLU A 100 -14.44 8.84 9.58
CA GLU A 100 -15.51 9.84 9.56
C GLU A 100 -15.12 11.12 10.32
N ASN A 101 -14.59 10.99 11.53
CA ASN A 101 -14.11 12.11 12.33
C ASN A 101 -12.93 12.83 11.67
N ALA A 102 -12.04 12.11 10.99
CA ALA A 102 -10.93 12.72 10.26
C ALA A 102 -11.45 13.56 9.09
N ALA A 103 -12.43 13.07 8.35
CA ALA A 103 -13.06 13.82 7.27
C ALA A 103 -13.77 15.10 7.76
N ILE A 104 -14.50 15.00 8.87
CA ILE A 104 -15.18 16.15 9.48
C ILE A 104 -14.18 17.23 9.93
N LYS A 105 -13.06 16.82 10.52
CA LYS A 105 -11.99 17.74 10.98
C LYS A 105 -11.16 18.32 9.84
N GLY A 106 -11.06 17.61 8.73
CA GLY A 106 -10.21 17.98 7.60
C GLY A 106 -10.73 19.13 6.74
N GLY A 107 -11.98 19.53 6.92
CA GLY A 107 -12.58 20.68 6.24
C GLY A 107 -14.10 20.65 6.29
N ALA A 108 -14.71 21.79 6.55
CA ALA A 108 -16.16 21.92 6.56
C ALA A 108 -16.74 21.55 5.18
N GLY A 109 -17.46 20.44 5.11
CA GLY A 109 -18.16 20.00 3.90
C GLY A 109 -17.45 18.92 3.09
N SER A 110 -16.33 18.33 3.58
CA SER A 110 -15.70 17.18 2.92
C SER A 110 -16.63 15.96 2.99
N ASP A 111 -16.88 15.34 1.85
CA ASP A 111 -17.54 14.04 1.82
C ASP A 111 -16.60 13.01 2.51
N PRO A 112 -17.04 12.32 3.58
CA PRO A 112 -16.22 11.32 4.28
C PRO A 112 -15.73 10.22 3.35
N ARG A 113 -16.49 9.86 2.34
CA ARG A 113 -16.09 8.89 1.33
C ARG A 113 -14.91 9.41 0.51
N GLU A 114 -15.04 10.60 -0.06
CA GLU A 114 -14.01 11.21 -0.90
C GLU A 114 -12.71 11.40 -0.11
N TRP A 115 -12.80 11.95 1.11
CA TRP A 115 -11.66 12.09 2.01
C TRP A 115 -10.94 10.76 2.25
N THR A 116 -11.70 9.73 2.59
CA THR A 116 -11.18 8.40 2.93
C THR A 116 -10.46 7.78 1.74
N TYR A 117 -11.08 7.78 0.56
CA TYR A 117 -10.46 7.16 -0.63
C TYR A 117 -9.26 7.96 -1.14
N ASN A 118 -9.25 9.29 -1.02
CA ASN A 118 -8.07 10.10 -1.32
C ASN A 118 -6.88 9.73 -0.43
N ASN A 119 -7.10 9.55 0.88
CA ASN A 119 -6.05 9.08 1.79
C ASN A 119 -5.58 7.66 1.44
N ILE A 120 -6.47 6.76 1.09
CA ILE A 120 -6.13 5.41 0.63
C ILE A 120 -5.21 5.46 -0.59
N ASP A 121 -5.48 6.32 -1.55
CA ASP A 121 -4.65 6.46 -2.74
C ASP A 121 -3.26 7.02 -2.40
N GLN A 122 -3.15 7.96 -1.46
CA GLN A 122 -1.87 8.42 -0.93
C GLN A 122 -1.09 7.28 -0.24
N HIS A 123 -1.77 6.46 0.56
CA HIS A 123 -1.16 5.29 1.19
C HIS A 123 -0.64 4.28 0.15
N LYS A 124 -1.38 4.03 -0.93
CA LYS A 124 -0.93 3.16 -2.03
C LYS A 124 0.37 3.67 -2.66
N VAL A 125 0.47 5.00 -2.86
CA VAL A 125 1.71 5.63 -3.37
C VAL A 125 2.86 5.39 -2.40
N SER A 126 2.64 5.61 -1.10
CA SER A 126 3.65 5.43 -0.05
C SER A 126 4.11 3.97 0.04
N PHE A 127 3.20 2.99 0.03
CA PHE A 127 3.54 1.56 0.06
C PHE A 127 4.32 1.12 -1.18
N ARG A 128 3.99 1.65 -2.36
CA ARG A 128 4.75 1.36 -3.59
C ARG A 128 6.14 1.99 -3.53
N ALA A 129 6.25 3.23 -3.05
CA ALA A 129 7.54 3.89 -2.86
C ALA A 129 8.43 3.14 -1.85
N PHE A 130 7.83 2.60 -0.79
CA PHE A 130 8.50 1.74 0.18
C PHE A 130 8.91 0.38 -0.41
N GLY A 131 8.32 -0.02 -1.53
CA GLY A 131 8.60 -1.28 -2.21
C GLY A 131 7.94 -2.50 -1.58
N SER A 132 6.84 -2.32 -0.87
CA SER A 132 6.10 -3.40 -0.21
C SER A 132 5.63 -4.47 -1.19
N SER A 133 5.81 -5.73 -0.83
CA SER A 133 5.50 -6.89 -1.67
C SER A 133 4.06 -7.40 -1.47
N TYR A 134 3.10 -6.49 -1.53
CA TYR A 134 1.69 -6.85 -1.47
C TYR A 134 1.18 -7.43 -2.79
N ASP A 135 0.20 -8.32 -2.67
CA ASP A 135 -0.65 -8.71 -3.80
C ASP A 135 -1.70 -7.61 -4.05
N TRP A 136 -1.40 -6.70 -4.97
CA TRP A 136 -2.26 -5.58 -5.29
C TRP A 136 -3.58 -5.97 -5.97
N SER A 137 -3.73 -7.22 -6.39
CA SER A 137 -5.00 -7.77 -6.89
C SER A 137 -5.96 -8.18 -5.77
N ARG A 138 -5.47 -8.25 -4.54
CA ARG A 138 -6.21 -8.67 -3.34
C ARG A 138 -6.35 -7.53 -2.32
N VAL A 139 -6.74 -6.36 -2.81
CA VAL A 139 -6.99 -5.17 -1.99
C VAL A 139 -8.42 -5.18 -1.47
N LEU A 140 -8.61 -4.74 -0.22
CA LEU A 140 -9.93 -4.61 0.39
C LEU A 140 -10.08 -3.29 1.17
N HIS A 141 -11.32 -2.83 1.27
CA HIS A 141 -11.71 -1.70 2.12
C HIS A 141 -12.88 -2.14 3.00
N THR A 142 -12.78 -1.93 4.31
CA THR A 142 -13.83 -2.39 5.23
C THR A 142 -15.15 -1.65 5.06
N SER A 143 -15.13 -0.47 4.42
CA SER A 143 -16.32 0.32 4.06
C SER A 143 -17.01 -0.12 2.77
N ASP A 144 -16.44 -1.05 2.00
CA ASP A 144 -17.08 -1.54 0.79
C ASP A 144 -18.20 -2.56 1.13
N PRO A 145 -19.33 -2.52 0.41
CA PRO A 145 -20.46 -3.45 0.65
C PRO A 145 -20.06 -4.92 0.57
N GLU A 146 -19.12 -5.26 -0.29
CA GLU A 146 -18.59 -6.63 -0.44
C GLU A 146 -17.90 -7.13 0.82
N TYR A 147 -17.34 -6.22 1.63
CA TYR A 147 -16.72 -6.56 2.91
C TYR A 147 -17.74 -6.55 4.04
N TYR A 148 -18.43 -5.43 4.29
CA TYR A 148 -19.27 -5.31 5.50
C TYR A 148 -20.53 -6.17 5.48
N ARG A 149 -21.00 -6.65 4.32
CA ARG A 149 -22.09 -7.63 4.25
C ARG A 149 -21.83 -8.89 5.08
N TRP A 150 -20.56 -9.27 5.22
CA TRP A 150 -20.19 -10.43 6.03
C TRP A 150 -20.32 -10.16 7.54
N ASN A 151 -20.04 -8.93 7.97
CA ASN A 151 -20.28 -8.50 9.34
C ASN A 151 -21.79 -8.48 9.64
N GLN A 152 -22.60 -8.00 8.71
CA GLN A 152 -24.07 -8.04 8.82
C GLN A 152 -24.58 -9.47 8.89
N TRP A 153 -24.07 -10.36 8.04
CA TRP A 153 -24.43 -11.78 8.08
C TRP A 153 -24.07 -12.42 9.41
N LEU A 154 -22.86 -12.18 9.91
CA LEU A 154 -22.42 -12.71 11.21
C LEU A 154 -23.31 -12.19 12.35
N PHE A 155 -23.64 -10.89 12.36
CA PHE A 155 -24.54 -10.30 13.33
C PHE A 155 -25.90 -10.99 13.32
N GLN A 156 -26.49 -11.21 12.15
CA GLN A 156 -27.76 -11.93 12.03
C GLN A 156 -27.69 -13.35 12.64
N ARG A 157 -26.60 -14.09 12.37
CA ARG A 157 -26.41 -15.44 12.92
C ARG A 157 -26.31 -15.45 14.47
N LEU A 158 -25.70 -14.43 15.03
CA LEU A 158 -25.62 -14.28 16.49
C LEU A 158 -26.95 -13.86 17.10
N PHE A 159 -27.71 -13.03 16.40
CA PHE A 159 -29.01 -12.55 16.85
C PHE A 159 -30.07 -13.65 16.82
N GLU A 160 -29.99 -14.59 15.88
CA GLU A 160 -30.91 -15.73 15.74
C GLU A 160 -30.71 -16.85 16.79
N ARG A 161 -29.65 -16.78 17.61
CA ARG A 161 -29.31 -17.75 18.67
C ARG A 161 -29.68 -17.24 20.06
#